data_052cddff29f5a4aef6e1ef38ff987f2d
#
_entry.id   052cddff29f5a4aef6e1ef38ff987f2d
#
_cell.length_a   1.000
_cell.length_b   1.000
_cell.length_c   1.000
_cell.angle_alpha   90.00
_cell.angle_beta   90.00
_cell.angle_gamma   90.00
#
_symmetry.space_group_name_H-M   'P 1'
#
loop_
_entity.id
_entity.type
_entity.pdbx_description
1 polymer ?
#
loop_
_entity_poly.entity_id
_entity_poly.type
_entity_poly.pdbx_seq_one_letter_code
_entity_poly.pdbx_strand_id
1 'polypeptide(L)'
;MTVILLRHGRSVSNTAHTLAGRSEGVELDEKGLAQASELVDRLDGLPIKALVRSPLLRCRLTLEPLAAALGLEPLVDERLSEVDYGQWTGRQLGELVKEPLWSVVQQQPSAAIFPDGEGLAQVQARAVAAVRDHDRRLTEEHGADVLWVACTHGDVIKSVVADALGTHLDSFQRITADPASMSVIRYTPARPFVVHVNHTGAQLASALKASEKTTDGGDDAVVGGSTD
;
A
#
# COMPACT_ATOMS: atom_id res chain seq x y z
N MET A 1 9.04 -10.93 -14.06
CA MET A 1 7.92 -11.04 -13.10
C MET A 1 7.18 -9.73 -12.98
N THR A 2 5.87 -9.79 -12.75
CA THR A 2 5.06 -8.58 -12.56
C THR A 2 4.26 -8.69 -11.27
N VAL A 3 4.44 -7.73 -10.37
CA VAL A 3 3.67 -7.60 -9.14
C VAL A 3 2.63 -6.48 -9.26
N ILE A 4 1.43 -6.75 -8.79
CA ILE A 4 0.41 -5.74 -8.51
C ILE A 4 0.44 -5.48 -7.01
N LEU A 5 0.93 -4.30 -6.61
CA LEU A 5 0.84 -3.81 -5.24
C LEU A 5 -0.56 -3.22 -5.05
N LEU A 6 -1.38 -3.89 -4.26
CA LEU A 6 -2.75 -3.51 -3.96
C LEU A 6 -2.82 -2.91 -2.56
N ARG A 7 -3.27 -1.66 -2.42
CA ARG A 7 -3.62 -1.14 -1.10
C ARG A 7 -4.95 -1.74 -0.65
N HIS A 8 -5.06 -2.11 0.64
CA HIS A 8 -6.34 -2.54 1.20
C HIS A 8 -7.46 -1.53 0.91
N GLY A 9 -8.69 -2.00 0.83
CA GLY A 9 -9.89 -1.17 0.70
C GLY A 9 -10.05 -0.16 1.85
N ARG A 10 -10.91 0.85 1.69
CA ARG A 10 -11.13 1.86 2.73
C ARG A 10 -11.57 1.20 4.03
N SER A 11 -10.87 1.51 5.11
CA SER A 11 -11.13 1.00 6.44
C SER A 11 -11.90 1.99 7.31
N VAL A 12 -12.49 1.50 8.38
CA VAL A 12 -13.15 2.35 9.40
C VAL A 12 -12.19 3.38 9.99
N SER A 13 -10.89 3.06 10.11
CA SER A 13 -9.88 4.01 10.57
C SER A 13 -9.58 5.11 9.55
N ASN A 14 -9.63 4.81 8.23
CA ASN A 14 -9.52 5.83 7.20
C ASN A 14 -10.66 6.85 7.32
N THR A 15 -11.90 6.39 7.45
CA THR A 15 -13.08 7.25 7.63
C THR A 15 -13.01 8.06 8.93
N ALA A 16 -12.44 7.49 9.99
CA ALA A 16 -12.25 8.17 11.27
C ALA A 16 -11.03 9.10 11.30
N HIS A 17 -10.25 9.21 10.21
CA HIS A 17 -8.99 9.96 10.15
C HIS A 17 -8.01 9.57 11.27
N THR A 18 -7.96 8.27 11.62
CA THR A 18 -7.13 7.71 12.67
C THR A 18 -5.99 6.92 12.04
N LEU A 19 -4.77 7.09 12.57
CA LEU A 19 -3.59 6.35 12.13
C LEU A 19 -3.64 4.91 12.67
N ALA A 20 -4.16 3.98 11.87
CA ALA A 20 -4.39 2.61 12.30
C ALA A 20 -3.10 1.83 12.62
N GLY A 21 -2.02 2.06 11.86
CA GLY A 21 -0.78 1.29 11.99
C GLY A 21 -1.04 -0.22 11.99
N ARG A 22 -0.50 -0.89 13.01
CA ARG A 22 -0.68 -2.34 13.22
C ARG A 22 -1.84 -2.71 14.16
N SER A 23 -2.78 -1.78 14.42
CA SER A 23 -3.96 -2.10 15.23
C SER A 23 -4.68 -3.32 14.69
N GLU A 24 -5.00 -4.25 15.59
CA GLU A 24 -5.80 -5.42 15.27
C GLU A 24 -7.28 -5.07 15.09
N GLY A 25 -8.03 -5.93 14.39
CA GLY A 25 -9.49 -5.80 14.26
C GLY A 25 -9.97 -4.61 13.41
N VAL A 26 -9.09 -3.87 12.74
CA VAL A 26 -9.49 -2.77 11.86
C VAL A 26 -10.11 -3.35 10.59
N GLU A 27 -11.43 -3.21 10.48
CA GLU A 27 -12.24 -3.70 9.36
C GLU A 27 -12.30 -2.69 8.20
N LEU A 28 -12.78 -3.17 7.05
CA LEU A 28 -13.22 -2.31 5.95
C LEU A 28 -14.56 -1.67 6.30
N ASP A 29 -14.78 -0.44 5.82
CA ASP A 29 -16.11 0.15 5.83
C ASP A 29 -16.93 -0.30 4.60
N GLU A 30 -18.15 0.17 4.46
CA GLU A 30 -19.05 -0.21 3.35
C GLU A 30 -18.43 0.07 1.98
N LYS A 31 -17.76 1.22 1.81
CA LYS A 31 -17.05 1.55 0.57
C LYS A 31 -15.88 0.61 0.33
N GLY A 32 -15.14 0.27 1.38
CA GLY A 32 -14.01 -0.67 1.29
C GLY A 32 -14.45 -2.07 0.92
N LEU A 33 -15.59 -2.55 1.43
CA LEU A 33 -16.19 -3.83 1.05
C LEU A 33 -16.63 -3.83 -0.42
N ALA A 34 -17.24 -2.74 -0.89
CA ALA A 34 -17.57 -2.57 -2.30
C ALA A 34 -16.33 -2.58 -3.18
N GLN A 35 -15.28 -1.81 -2.80
CA GLN A 35 -13.99 -1.81 -3.49
C GLN A 35 -13.35 -3.20 -3.57
N ALA A 36 -13.44 -3.99 -2.50
CA ALA A 36 -12.93 -5.37 -2.48
C ALA A 36 -13.68 -6.26 -3.48
N SER A 37 -15.00 -6.13 -3.56
CA SER A 37 -15.83 -6.87 -4.52
C SER A 37 -15.52 -6.48 -5.97
N GLU A 38 -15.30 -5.20 -6.26
CA GLU A 38 -14.95 -4.69 -7.59
C GLU A 38 -13.60 -5.20 -8.11
N LEU A 39 -12.70 -5.68 -7.22
CA LEU A 39 -11.40 -6.22 -7.65
C LEU A 39 -11.55 -7.42 -8.59
N VAL A 40 -12.61 -8.21 -8.44
CA VAL A 40 -12.87 -9.36 -9.31
C VAL A 40 -13.00 -8.92 -10.75
N ASP A 41 -13.83 -7.91 -11.02
CA ASP A 41 -14.05 -7.39 -12.39
C ASP A 41 -12.81 -6.60 -12.87
N ARG A 42 -12.16 -5.85 -11.98
CA ARG A 42 -10.98 -5.04 -12.34
C ARG A 42 -9.77 -5.88 -12.75
N LEU A 43 -9.68 -7.11 -12.28
CA LEU A 43 -8.58 -8.04 -12.53
C LEU A 43 -9.01 -9.24 -13.38
N ASP A 44 -10.23 -9.22 -13.92
CA ASP A 44 -10.75 -10.30 -14.77
C ASP A 44 -9.85 -10.54 -16.00
N GLY A 45 -9.72 -11.79 -16.37
CA GLY A 45 -8.89 -12.21 -17.51
C GLY A 45 -7.39 -12.13 -17.30
N LEU A 46 -6.89 -11.60 -16.16
CA LEU A 46 -5.46 -11.57 -15.86
C LEU A 46 -4.97 -12.93 -15.32
N PRO A 47 -3.83 -13.46 -15.81
CA PRO A 47 -3.31 -14.78 -15.41
C PRO A 47 -2.58 -14.71 -14.05
N ILE A 48 -3.29 -14.29 -13.00
CA ILE A 48 -2.75 -14.18 -11.66
C ILE A 48 -2.45 -15.58 -11.10
N LYS A 49 -1.22 -15.81 -10.63
CA LYS A 49 -0.74 -17.10 -10.14
C LYS A 49 -0.60 -17.17 -8.62
N ALA A 50 -0.46 -16.03 -7.95
CA ALA A 50 -0.32 -16.01 -6.50
C ALA A 50 -0.92 -14.74 -5.90
N LEU A 51 -1.44 -14.88 -4.68
CA LEU A 51 -1.86 -13.80 -3.81
C LEU A 51 -0.99 -13.83 -2.55
N VAL A 52 -0.41 -12.69 -2.20
CA VAL A 52 0.34 -12.50 -0.95
C VAL A 52 -0.30 -11.33 -0.22
N ARG A 53 -0.33 -11.37 1.12
CA ARG A 53 -0.93 -10.28 1.88
C ARG A 53 -0.22 -9.99 3.20
N SER A 54 -0.39 -8.77 3.65
CA SER A 54 -0.19 -8.39 5.05
C SER A 54 -1.06 -9.25 5.99
N PRO A 55 -0.62 -9.55 7.21
CA PRO A 55 -1.43 -10.28 8.22
C PRO A 55 -2.68 -9.51 8.64
N LEU A 56 -2.71 -8.18 8.48
CA LEU A 56 -3.76 -7.32 9.03
C LEU A 56 -5.13 -7.58 8.39
N LEU A 57 -6.17 -7.53 9.23
CA LEU A 57 -7.55 -7.89 8.88
C LEU A 57 -8.05 -7.21 7.61
N ARG A 58 -7.83 -5.90 7.46
CA ARG A 58 -8.26 -5.11 6.31
C ARG A 58 -7.68 -5.61 4.98
N CYS A 59 -6.42 -6.14 4.98
CA CYS A 59 -5.84 -6.77 3.78
C CYS A 59 -6.47 -8.12 3.48
N ARG A 60 -6.79 -8.92 4.52
CA ARG A 60 -7.52 -10.18 4.36
C ARG A 60 -8.89 -9.94 3.73
N LEU A 61 -9.68 -9.04 4.32
CA LEU A 61 -11.03 -8.71 3.82
C LEU A 61 -11.00 -8.14 2.39
N THR A 62 -9.96 -7.39 2.03
CA THR A 62 -9.79 -6.86 0.68
C THR A 62 -9.57 -7.96 -0.35
N LEU A 63 -8.75 -8.97 -0.03
CA LEU A 63 -8.43 -10.04 -0.98
C LEU A 63 -9.47 -11.18 -1.01
N GLU A 64 -10.32 -11.30 -0.01
CA GLU A 64 -11.23 -12.45 0.14
C GLU A 64 -12.12 -12.70 -1.11
N PRO A 65 -12.77 -11.68 -1.71
CA PRO A 65 -13.55 -11.90 -2.94
C PRO A 65 -12.70 -12.34 -4.13
N LEU A 66 -11.54 -11.72 -4.33
CA LEU A 66 -10.63 -12.06 -5.43
C LEU A 66 -10.03 -13.46 -5.24
N ALA A 67 -9.64 -13.83 -4.03
CA ALA A 67 -9.12 -15.14 -3.70
C ALA A 67 -10.13 -16.25 -4.01
N ALA A 68 -11.39 -16.03 -3.62
CA ALA A 68 -12.49 -16.94 -3.93
C ALA A 68 -12.72 -17.08 -5.43
N ALA A 69 -12.74 -15.97 -6.18
CA ALA A 69 -12.95 -15.99 -7.63
C ALA A 69 -11.84 -16.69 -8.40
N LEU A 70 -10.58 -16.55 -7.94
CA LEU A 70 -9.41 -17.20 -8.57
C LEU A 70 -9.15 -18.62 -8.05
N GLY A 71 -9.78 -19.05 -6.97
CA GLY A 71 -9.49 -20.31 -6.30
C GLY A 71 -8.07 -20.37 -5.71
N LEU A 72 -7.53 -19.23 -5.28
CA LEU A 72 -6.17 -19.12 -4.73
C LEU A 72 -6.23 -18.84 -3.23
N GLU A 73 -5.36 -19.50 -2.46
CA GLU A 73 -5.18 -19.19 -1.03
C GLU A 73 -4.08 -18.12 -0.85
N PRO A 74 -4.41 -16.96 -0.25
CA PRO A 74 -3.42 -15.90 -0.05
C PRO A 74 -2.35 -16.28 1.00
N LEU A 75 -1.08 -16.21 0.63
CA LEU A 75 0.03 -16.34 1.55
C LEU A 75 0.14 -15.11 2.44
N VAL A 76 0.42 -15.31 3.72
CA VAL A 76 0.66 -14.22 4.69
C VAL A 76 2.15 -13.94 4.78
N ASP A 77 2.55 -12.67 4.66
CA ASP A 77 3.93 -12.23 4.88
C ASP A 77 3.93 -11.02 5.83
N GLU A 78 4.51 -11.20 7.02
CA GLU A 78 4.64 -10.16 8.05
C GLU A 78 5.41 -8.93 7.55
N ARG A 79 6.34 -9.11 6.61
CA ARG A 79 7.12 -8.03 6.02
C ARG A 79 6.29 -7.06 5.18
N LEU A 80 5.04 -7.44 4.83
CA LEU A 80 4.06 -6.58 4.16
C LEU A 80 3.14 -5.86 5.16
N SER A 81 3.35 -5.99 6.46
CA SER A 81 2.59 -5.25 7.48
C SER A 81 2.76 -3.74 7.32
N GLU A 82 1.75 -2.98 7.74
CA GLU A 82 1.86 -1.52 7.82
C GLU A 82 3.03 -1.11 8.72
N VAL A 83 3.43 0.12 8.61
CA VAL A 83 4.41 0.74 9.50
C VAL A 83 3.96 0.52 10.94
N ASP A 84 4.90 0.09 11.78
CA ASP A 84 4.71 0.18 13.22
C ASP A 84 4.92 1.64 13.63
N TYR A 85 3.84 2.37 13.78
CA TYR A 85 3.89 3.78 14.18
C TYR A 85 4.11 3.97 15.69
N GLY A 86 4.28 2.87 16.45
CA GLY A 86 4.52 2.93 17.89
C GLY A 86 3.49 3.80 18.61
N GLN A 87 3.94 4.82 19.32
CA GLN A 87 3.08 5.74 20.10
C GLN A 87 2.09 6.57 19.23
N TRP A 88 2.27 6.61 17.92
CA TRP A 88 1.33 7.29 17.03
C TRP A 88 0.13 6.42 16.64
N THR A 89 0.24 5.11 16.82
CA THR A 89 -0.83 4.16 16.49
C THR A 89 -2.11 4.49 17.27
N GLY A 90 -3.23 4.58 16.56
CA GLY A 90 -4.55 4.86 17.12
C GLY A 90 -4.84 6.36 17.35
N ARG A 91 -3.89 7.25 17.10
CA ARG A 91 -4.11 8.71 17.28
C ARG A 91 -4.75 9.34 16.05
N GLN A 92 -5.43 10.46 16.28
CA GLN A 92 -6.05 11.27 15.23
C GLN A 92 -4.97 11.99 14.39
N LEU A 93 -5.09 11.95 13.06
CA LEU A 93 -4.14 12.59 12.15
C LEU A 93 -4.02 14.11 12.43
N GLY A 94 -5.13 14.79 12.73
CA GLY A 94 -5.15 16.22 13.07
C GLY A 94 -4.38 16.59 14.36
N GLU A 95 -4.11 15.61 15.24
CA GLU A 95 -3.24 15.79 16.40
C GLU A 95 -1.76 15.57 16.02
N LEU A 96 -1.51 14.55 15.20
CA LEU A 96 -0.17 14.15 14.80
C LEU A 96 0.55 15.23 13.95
N VAL A 97 -0.19 16.03 13.19
CA VAL A 97 0.33 17.19 12.44
C VAL A 97 1.09 18.16 13.35
N LYS A 98 0.78 18.20 14.64
CA LYS A 98 1.42 19.10 15.63
C LYS A 98 2.69 18.51 16.26
N GLU A 99 2.98 17.23 15.99
CA GLU A 99 4.16 16.56 16.52
C GLU A 99 5.44 17.02 15.79
N PRO A 100 6.54 17.24 16.50
CA PRO A 100 7.81 17.64 15.87
C PRO A 100 8.28 16.63 14.80
N LEU A 101 8.02 15.34 15.01
CA LEU A 101 8.38 14.28 14.06
C LEU A 101 7.60 14.37 12.75
N TRP A 102 6.43 15.05 12.74
CA TRP A 102 5.60 15.16 11.52
C TRP A 102 6.39 15.79 10.37
N SER A 103 7.10 16.88 10.61
CA SER A 103 7.92 17.54 9.59
C SER A 103 9.02 16.63 9.03
N VAL A 104 9.61 15.77 9.89
CA VAL A 104 10.61 14.78 9.46
C VAL A 104 9.96 13.72 8.56
N VAL A 105 8.79 13.20 8.97
CA VAL A 105 8.04 12.23 8.14
C VAL A 105 7.66 12.81 6.77
N GLN A 106 7.39 14.11 6.70
CA GLN A 106 7.03 14.77 5.44
C GLN A 106 8.25 15.10 4.55
N GLN A 107 9.35 15.59 5.15
CA GLN A 107 10.48 16.17 4.41
C GLN A 107 11.69 15.25 4.31
N GLN A 108 11.92 14.41 5.32
CA GLN A 108 13.04 13.47 5.41
C GLN A 108 12.59 12.09 5.93
N PRO A 109 11.68 11.41 5.23
CA PRO A 109 11.19 10.09 5.64
C PRO A 109 12.29 9.09 5.99
N SER A 110 13.43 9.16 5.32
CA SER A 110 14.57 8.27 5.59
C SER A 110 15.15 8.41 7.00
N ALA A 111 14.96 9.57 7.63
CA ALA A 111 15.39 9.85 9.01
C ALA A 111 14.26 9.65 10.04
N ALA A 112 13.03 9.39 9.58
CA ALA A 112 11.88 9.23 10.46
C ALA A 112 11.94 7.88 11.19
N ILE A 113 11.95 7.93 12.52
CA ILE A 113 11.82 6.77 13.41
C ILE A 113 10.68 7.07 14.37
N PHE A 114 9.64 6.25 14.36
CA PHE A 114 8.48 6.43 15.25
C PHE A 114 8.83 6.01 16.69
N PRO A 115 8.41 6.78 17.71
CA PRO A 115 8.65 6.41 19.11
C PRO A 115 8.05 5.04 19.43
N ASP A 116 8.87 4.11 19.92
CA ASP A 116 8.53 2.71 20.19
C ASP A 116 8.01 1.95 18.94
N GLY A 117 8.38 2.39 17.73
CA GLY A 117 7.97 1.83 16.46
C GLY A 117 9.13 1.62 15.48
N GLU A 118 8.80 1.53 14.20
CA GLU A 118 9.78 1.35 13.12
C GLU A 118 10.28 2.68 12.56
N GLY A 119 11.45 2.64 11.90
CA GLY A 119 11.88 3.69 10.96
C GLY A 119 11.37 3.42 9.55
N LEU A 120 11.02 4.47 8.80
CA LEU A 120 10.52 4.31 7.42
C LEU A 120 11.55 3.66 6.49
N ALA A 121 12.85 3.86 6.72
CA ALA A 121 13.90 3.15 6.00
C ALA A 121 13.90 1.63 6.28
N GLN A 122 13.55 1.22 7.50
CA GLN A 122 13.39 -0.20 7.85
C GLN A 122 12.16 -0.80 7.14
N VAL A 123 11.06 -0.04 7.08
CA VAL A 123 9.85 -0.44 6.35
C VAL A 123 10.16 -0.66 4.86
N GLN A 124 10.86 0.29 4.22
CA GLN A 124 11.28 0.14 2.83
C GLN A 124 12.13 -1.12 2.64
N ALA A 125 13.14 -1.32 3.49
CA ALA A 125 14.05 -2.45 3.38
C ALA A 125 13.30 -3.81 3.47
N ARG A 126 12.41 -3.97 4.47
CA ARG A 126 11.65 -5.22 4.64
C ARG A 126 10.64 -5.47 3.52
N ALA A 127 9.95 -4.41 3.07
CA ALA A 127 8.93 -4.53 2.04
C ALA A 127 9.54 -4.84 0.67
N VAL A 128 10.62 -4.16 0.30
CA VAL A 128 11.37 -4.43 -0.94
C VAL A 128 11.94 -5.86 -0.92
N ALA A 129 12.52 -6.29 0.20
CA ALA A 129 13.02 -7.65 0.35
C ALA A 129 11.88 -8.68 0.18
N ALA A 130 10.70 -8.46 0.81
CA ALA A 130 9.56 -9.34 0.66
C ALA A 130 9.11 -9.47 -0.80
N VAL A 131 8.94 -8.34 -1.50
CA VAL A 131 8.52 -8.36 -2.91
C VAL A 131 9.52 -9.09 -3.78
N ARG A 132 10.82 -8.83 -3.63
CA ARG A 132 11.87 -9.50 -4.42
C ARG A 132 12.00 -10.99 -4.12
N ASP A 133 11.81 -11.39 -2.86
CA ASP A 133 11.84 -12.80 -2.47
C ASP A 133 10.66 -13.57 -3.06
N HIS A 134 9.45 -13.01 -3.00
CA HIS A 134 8.28 -13.62 -3.62
C HIS A 134 8.43 -13.69 -5.15
N ASP A 135 8.94 -12.63 -5.76
CA ASP A 135 9.20 -12.58 -7.19
C ASP A 135 10.15 -13.70 -7.63
N ARG A 136 11.29 -13.87 -6.95
CA ARG A 136 12.24 -14.94 -7.21
C ARG A 136 11.62 -16.32 -6.99
N ARG A 137 10.98 -16.56 -5.84
CA ARG A 137 10.36 -17.84 -5.50
C ARG A 137 9.32 -18.26 -6.54
N LEU A 138 8.44 -17.34 -6.94
CA LEU A 138 7.41 -17.63 -7.93
C LEU A 138 7.99 -17.88 -9.32
N THR A 139 9.09 -17.20 -9.71
CA THR A 139 9.81 -17.50 -10.95
C THR A 139 10.37 -18.92 -10.94
N GLU A 140 10.99 -19.33 -9.84
CA GLU A 140 11.56 -20.69 -9.67
C GLU A 140 10.44 -21.74 -9.69
N GLU A 141 9.33 -21.50 -9.01
CA GLU A 141 8.19 -22.42 -8.91
C GLU A 141 7.49 -22.64 -10.26
N HIS A 142 7.31 -21.58 -11.04
CA HIS A 142 6.60 -21.66 -12.32
C HIS A 142 7.51 -21.81 -13.55
N GLY A 143 8.83 -21.67 -13.38
CA GLY A 143 9.79 -21.74 -14.49
C GLY A 143 9.65 -20.61 -15.52
N ALA A 144 8.86 -19.57 -15.23
CA ALA A 144 8.56 -18.46 -16.13
C ALA A 144 8.14 -17.22 -15.31
N ASP A 145 8.12 -16.08 -16.00
CA ASP A 145 7.55 -14.84 -15.45
C ASP A 145 6.05 -14.98 -15.24
N VAL A 146 5.58 -14.71 -14.04
CA VAL A 146 4.16 -14.72 -13.69
C VAL A 146 3.69 -13.36 -13.19
N LEU A 147 2.36 -13.20 -13.16
CA LEU A 147 1.66 -12.08 -12.55
C LEU A 147 1.18 -12.50 -11.15
N TRP A 148 1.42 -11.69 -10.14
CA TRP A 148 0.97 -11.94 -8.78
C TRP A 148 0.53 -10.65 -8.07
N VAL A 149 -0.24 -10.77 -6.99
CA VAL A 149 -0.77 -9.64 -6.23
C VAL A 149 -0.20 -9.64 -4.82
N ALA A 150 0.27 -8.46 -4.37
CA ALA A 150 0.67 -8.19 -2.98
C ALA A 150 -0.30 -7.18 -2.37
N CYS A 151 -1.21 -7.62 -1.49
CA CYS A 151 -2.11 -6.72 -0.76
C CYS A 151 -1.44 -6.21 0.51
N THR A 152 -1.27 -4.89 0.59
CA THR A 152 -0.56 -4.23 1.67
C THR A 152 -1.13 -2.82 1.94
N HIS A 153 -0.33 -1.85 2.37
CA HIS A 153 -0.71 -0.57 2.95
C HIS A 153 -0.07 0.60 2.20
N GLY A 154 -0.56 1.81 2.47
CA GLY A 154 -0.17 3.01 1.75
C GLY A 154 1.34 3.28 1.81
N ASP A 155 1.92 3.41 3.00
CA ASP A 155 3.33 3.76 3.14
C ASP A 155 4.27 2.63 2.70
N VAL A 156 3.83 1.38 2.82
CA VAL A 156 4.56 0.21 2.29
C VAL A 156 4.62 0.27 0.75
N ILE A 157 3.49 0.52 0.08
CA ILE A 157 3.44 0.65 -1.39
C ILE A 157 4.31 1.80 -1.87
N LYS A 158 4.17 2.99 -1.24
CA LYS A 158 4.97 4.17 -1.57
C LYS A 158 6.47 3.90 -1.45
N SER A 159 6.87 3.16 -0.42
CA SER A 159 8.27 2.76 -0.19
C SER A 159 8.80 1.82 -1.27
N VAL A 160 8.02 0.82 -1.68
CA VAL A 160 8.41 -0.14 -2.74
C VAL A 160 8.44 0.55 -4.11
N VAL A 161 7.46 1.42 -4.40
CA VAL A 161 7.42 2.19 -5.66
C VAL A 161 8.61 3.16 -5.74
N ALA A 162 8.97 3.84 -4.63
CA ALA A 162 10.14 4.72 -4.57
C ALA A 162 11.45 3.96 -4.90
N ASP A 163 11.64 2.75 -4.32
CA ASP A 163 12.78 1.87 -4.63
C ASP A 163 12.78 1.49 -6.13
N ALA A 164 11.64 1.06 -6.66
CA ALA A 164 11.53 0.66 -8.06
C ALA A 164 11.78 1.80 -9.05
N LEU A 165 11.45 3.04 -8.70
CA LEU A 165 11.74 4.25 -9.47
C LEU A 165 13.19 4.70 -9.32
N GLY A 166 13.96 4.15 -8.38
CA GLY A 166 15.31 4.58 -8.06
C GLY A 166 15.35 5.98 -7.43
N THR A 167 14.24 6.42 -6.80
CA THR A 167 14.17 7.70 -6.11
C THR A 167 14.56 7.52 -4.64
N HIS A 168 15.15 8.58 -4.05
CA HIS A 168 15.43 8.57 -2.62
C HIS A 168 14.13 8.45 -1.81
N LEU A 169 14.18 7.75 -0.67
CA LEU A 169 13.01 7.57 0.21
C LEU A 169 12.38 8.91 0.64
N ASP A 170 13.17 9.98 0.74
CA ASP A 170 12.67 11.34 1.04
C ASP A 170 11.70 11.91 -0.03
N SER A 171 11.57 11.22 -1.16
CA SER A 171 10.60 11.58 -2.20
C SER A 171 9.32 10.75 -2.15
N PHE A 172 9.21 9.78 -1.22
CA PHE A 172 8.09 8.82 -1.25
C PHE A 172 6.72 9.46 -0.99
N GLN A 173 6.68 10.60 -0.29
CA GLN A 173 5.43 11.34 -0.08
C GLN A 173 4.84 11.94 -1.37
N ARG A 174 5.64 12.02 -2.45
CA ARG A 174 5.17 12.42 -3.79
C ARG A 174 4.42 11.31 -4.53
N ILE A 175 4.38 10.11 -3.96
CA ILE A 175 3.70 8.94 -4.52
C ILE A 175 2.38 8.79 -3.79
N THR A 176 1.29 8.73 -4.53
CA THR A 176 -0.05 8.48 -3.99
C THR A 176 -0.37 6.99 -4.05
N ALA A 177 -1.06 6.48 -3.05
CA ALA A 177 -1.59 5.13 -3.02
C ALA A 177 -2.95 5.17 -2.28
N ASP A 178 -4.05 5.28 -3.01
CA ASP A 178 -5.41 5.37 -2.48
C ASP A 178 -5.96 3.99 -2.04
N PRO A 179 -6.97 3.92 -1.18
CA PRO A 179 -7.62 2.65 -0.85
C PRO A 179 -8.09 1.89 -2.08
N ALA A 180 -7.79 0.59 -2.15
CA ALA A 180 -8.02 -0.31 -3.28
C ALA A 180 -7.35 0.13 -4.60
N SER A 181 -6.38 1.04 -4.55
CA SER A 181 -5.54 1.36 -5.71
C SER A 181 -4.52 0.24 -5.98
N MET A 182 -4.10 0.17 -7.23
CA MET A 182 -3.10 -0.77 -7.72
C MET A 182 -1.91 -0.02 -8.30
N SER A 183 -0.70 -0.39 -7.85
CA SER A 183 0.55 0.02 -8.49
C SER A 183 1.22 -1.22 -9.08
N VAL A 184 1.69 -1.13 -10.32
CA VAL A 184 2.21 -2.30 -11.06
C VAL A 184 3.69 -2.10 -11.33
N ILE A 185 4.49 -3.07 -10.89
CA ILE A 185 5.93 -3.09 -11.13
C ILE A 185 6.30 -4.37 -11.87
N ARG A 186 7.01 -4.22 -12.97
CA ARG A 186 7.61 -5.33 -13.71
C ARG A 186 9.10 -5.40 -13.42
N TYR A 187 9.52 -6.47 -12.76
CA TYR A 187 10.93 -6.75 -12.52
C TYR A 187 11.53 -7.52 -13.72
N THR A 188 12.64 -7.04 -14.22
CA THR A 188 13.44 -7.72 -15.25
C THR A 188 14.85 -7.96 -14.73
N PRO A 189 15.68 -8.81 -15.38
CA PRO A 189 17.08 -8.97 -14.98
C PRO A 189 17.89 -7.67 -14.98
N ALA A 190 17.51 -6.69 -15.81
CA ALA A 190 18.22 -5.42 -15.91
C ALA A 190 17.80 -4.41 -14.86
N ARG A 191 16.49 -4.23 -14.67
CA ARG A 191 15.93 -3.22 -13.75
C ARG A 191 14.41 -3.38 -13.56
N PRO A 192 13.82 -2.81 -12.50
CA PRO A 192 12.37 -2.68 -12.39
C PRO A 192 11.82 -1.63 -13.36
N PHE A 193 10.57 -1.81 -13.79
CA PHE A 193 9.79 -0.83 -14.53
C PHE A 193 8.48 -0.58 -13.78
N VAL A 194 8.22 0.63 -13.35
CA VAL A 194 6.94 1.03 -12.78
C VAL A 194 5.97 1.30 -13.93
N VAL A 195 4.99 0.43 -14.09
CA VAL A 195 4.03 0.44 -15.22
C VAL A 195 2.84 1.33 -14.92
N HIS A 196 2.34 1.25 -13.68
CA HIS A 196 1.25 2.08 -13.16
C HIS A 196 1.52 2.46 -11.71
N VAL A 197 1.03 3.64 -11.30
CA VAL A 197 0.99 4.09 -9.91
C VAL A 197 -0.43 4.54 -9.61
N ASN A 198 -0.97 4.11 -8.47
CA ASN A 198 -2.27 4.54 -7.95
C ASN A 198 -3.45 4.36 -8.93
N HIS A 199 -3.52 3.24 -9.63
CA HIS A 199 -4.64 2.95 -10.52
C HIS A 199 -5.89 2.55 -9.72
N THR A 200 -6.90 3.42 -9.71
CA THR A 200 -8.16 3.22 -8.94
C THR A 200 -9.32 2.70 -9.79
N GLY A 201 -9.16 2.58 -11.11
CA GLY A 201 -10.24 2.32 -12.05
C GLY A 201 -11.11 3.56 -12.33
N ALA A 202 -10.86 4.70 -11.65
CA ALA A 202 -11.58 5.94 -11.87
C ALA A 202 -11.17 6.63 -13.17
N GLN A 203 -12.11 7.36 -13.79
CA GLN A 203 -11.77 8.23 -14.92
C GLN A 203 -10.90 9.40 -14.43
N LEU A 204 -9.97 9.87 -15.27
CA LEU A 204 -9.03 10.95 -14.95
C LEU A 204 -9.74 12.20 -14.39
N ALA A 205 -10.92 12.54 -14.89
CA ALA A 205 -11.71 13.66 -14.40
C ALA A 205 -12.10 13.55 -12.92
N SER A 206 -12.34 12.33 -12.41
CA SER A 206 -12.67 12.10 -10.99
C SER A 206 -11.42 12.26 -10.12
N ALA A 207 -10.26 11.77 -10.57
CA ALA A 207 -9.01 11.90 -9.86
C ALA A 207 -8.56 13.37 -9.70
N LEU A 208 -8.74 14.19 -10.76
CA LEU A 208 -8.40 15.61 -10.73
C LEU A 208 -9.33 16.42 -9.80
N LYS A 209 -10.63 16.09 -9.76
CA LYS A 209 -11.58 16.75 -8.85
C LYS A 209 -11.34 16.43 -7.36
N ALA A 210 -10.84 15.25 -7.04
CA ALA A 210 -10.47 14.90 -5.66
C ALA A 210 -9.28 15.75 -5.18
N SER A 211 -8.31 16.03 -6.06
CA SER A 211 -7.14 16.86 -5.78
C SER A 211 -7.47 18.34 -5.47
N GLU A 212 -8.55 18.89 -6.06
CA GLU A 212 -8.95 20.28 -5.81
C GLU A 212 -9.53 20.54 -4.41
N LYS A 213 -9.98 19.50 -3.71
CA LYS A 213 -10.57 19.65 -2.36
C LYS A 213 -9.55 19.71 -1.22
N THR A 214 -8.27 19.43 -1.48
CA THR A 214 -7.21 19.38 -0.46
C THR A 214 -6.40 20.68 -0.33
N THR A 215 -6.79 21.77 -1.00
CA THR A 215 -6.03 23.04 -1.04
C THR A 215 -6.28 23.98 0.16
N ASP A 216 -6.89 23.53 1.23
CA ASP A 216 -7.10 24.34 2.43
C ASP A 216 -6.00 24.06 3.46
N GLY A 217 -4.81 24.62 3.23
CA GLY A 217 -3.84 25.00 4.27
C GLY A 217 -3.09 23.90 5.03
N GLY A 218 -3.07 22.66 4.57
CA GLY A 218 -2.32 21.57 5.20
C GLY A 218 -1.23 21.00 4.28
N ASP A 219 -0.18 20.42 4.85
CA ASP A 219 0.84 19.68 4.10
C ASP A 219 0.19 18.70 3.10
N ASP A 220 0.70 18.69 1.86
CA ASP A 220 0.12 17.96 0.70
C ASP A 220 0.14 16.43 0.83
N ALA A 221 0.70 15.87 1.90
CA ALA A 221 0.85 14.43 2.06
C ALA A 221 0.31 13.93 3.41
N VAL A 222 -0.46 12.85 3.38
CA VAL A 222 -1.03 12.20 4.57
C VAL A 222 -0.21 10.96 4.92
N VAL A 223 0.23 10.86 6.19
CA VAL A 223 0.88 9.65 6.73
C VAL A 223 -0.12 8.51 6.70
N GLY A 224 0.31 7.32 6.22
CA GLY A 224 -0.59 6.18 6.04
C GLY A 224 -1.38 6.20 4.73
N GLY A 225 -1.21 7.23 3.88
CA GLY A 225 -1.87 7.40 2.60
C GLY A 225 -3.22 8.12 2.68
N SER A 226 -3.81 8.41 1.51
CA SER A 226 -5.13 9.06 1.38
C SER A 226 -6.24 8.33 2.14
N THR A 227 -7.21 9.09 2.65
CA THR A 227 -8.38 8.59 3.39
C THR A 227 -9.66 8.57 2.55
N ASP A 228 -9.63 9.09 1.32
CA ASP A 228 -10.81 9.25 0.44
C ASP A 228 -11.19 7.99 -0.36
#